data_355e3020d9ef11e04b2e0e4a2f197182
#
_entry.id   355e3020d9ef11e04b2e0e4a2f197182
#
_cell.length_a   1.000
_cell.length_b   1.000
_cell.length_c   1.000
_cell.angle_alpha   90.00
_cell.angle_beta   90.00
_cell.angle_gamma   90.00
#
_symmetry.space_group_name_H-M   'P 1'
#
loop_
_entity.id
_entity.type
_entity.pdbx_description
1 polymer ?
#
loop_
_entity_poly.entity_id
_entity_poly.type
_entity_poly.pdbx_seq_one_letter_code
_entity_poly.pdbx_strand_id
1 'polypeptide(L)'
;MSNWPSEQFNPLELTLDPLNPRIEVPENASQADIISAMFEYEEIVELANKIAAEGMLPGERIIVTRENGFVMVLEGNRRVTSCQVLLNPSLIPEAYKRDIIKPTEDVLHDIRNIQADVSPDRHSAERILTIRHTEPGIKKWTPIAKMRRAARLYDLGEPVASIAKMQGASEEAVRRVIR
;
A
#
# COMPACT_ATOMS: atom_id res chain seq x y z
N MET A 1 -17.81 -1.12 13.19
CA MET A 1 -16.51 -0.58 12.73
C MET A 1 -15.45 -1.16 13.64
N SER A 2 -14.45 -1.83 13.10
CA SER A 2 -13.35 -2.37 13.91
C SER A 2 -12.56 -1.20 14.48
N ASN A 3 -12.53 -1.12 15.81
CA ASN A 3 -11.80 -0.08 16.54
C ASN A 3 -10.33 -0.55 16.67
N TRP A 4 -9.56 -0.48 15.57
CA TRP A 4 -8.14 -0.82 15.64
C TRP A 4 -7.36 0.26 16.36
N PRO A 5 -6.32 -0.10 17.12
CA PRO A 5 -5.43 0.88 17.71
C PRO A 5 -4.75 1.71 16.61
N SER A 6 -4.58 2.99 16.88
CA SER A 6 -3.88 3.91 16.00
C SER A 6 -2.56 4.27 16.63
N GLU A 7 -1.47 4.07 15.89
CA GLU A 7 -0.10 4.30 16.36
C GLU A 7 0.67 5.15 15.35
N GLN A 8 1.74 5.79 15.82
CA GLN A 8 2.67 6.53 14.97
C GLN A 8 3.89 5.67 14.66
N PHE A 9 4.32 5.73 13.41
CA PHE A 9 5.49 4.99 12.92
C PHE A 9 6.41 5.90 12.12
N ASN A 10 7.71 5.69 12.26
CA ASN A 10 8.66 6.20 11.30
C ASN A 10 8.52 5.40 9.99
N PRO A 11 8.28 6.03 8.84
CA PRO A 11 8.16 5.32 7.57
C PRO A 11 9.35 4.40 7.25
N LEU A 12 10.55 4.76 7.67
CA LEU A 12 11.75 3.94 7.45
C LEU A 12 11.77 2.62 8.23
N GLU A 13 10.91 2.48 9.25
CA GLU A 13 10.73 1.25 10.04
C GLU A 13 9.62 0.35 9.49
N LEU A 14 8.88 0.84 8.52
CA LEU A 14 7.78 0.10 7.89
C LEU A 14 8.29 -0.75 6.72
N THR A 15 7.73 -1.94 6.61
CA THR A 15 8.02 -2.86 5.51
C THR A 15 6.91 -2.78 4.47
N LEU A 16 7.27 -2.49 3.22
CA LEU A 16 6.33 -2.50 2.10
C LEU A 16 5.89 -3.93 1.80
N ASP A 17 4.60 -4.09 1.47
CA ASP A 17 4.01 -5.40 1.23
C ASP A 17 4.38 -5.97 -0.14
N PRO A 18 5.14 -7.08 -0.22
CA PRO A 18 5.42 -7.75 -1.49
C PRO A 18 4.16 -8.31 -2.16
N LEU A 19 3.10 -8.49 -1.37
CA LEU A 19 1.81 -8.99 -1.83
C LEU A 19 0.83 -7.86 -2.20
N ASN A 20 1.33 -6.64 -2.35
CA ASN A 20 0.53 -5.51 -2.83
C ASN A 20 0.03 -5.80 -4.26
N PRO A 21 -1.32 -5.85 -4.48
CA PRO A 21 -1.89 -6.21 -5.79
C PRO A 21 -1.59 -5.20 -6.91
N ARG A 22 -1.05 -4.01 -6.58
CA ARG A 22 -0.75 -2.96 -7.55
C ARG A 22 0.57 -3.17 -8.28
N ILE A 23 1.47 -3.97 -7.72
CA ILE A 23 2.79 -4.26 -8.27
C ILE A 23 2.96 -5.76 -8.52
N GLU A 24 3.88 -6.10 -9.38
CA GLU A 24 4.26 -7.48 -9.65
C GLU A 24 5.73 -7.66 -9.32
N VAL A 25 5.99 -8.37 -8.23
CA VAL A 25 7.33 -8.68 -7.76
C VAL A 25 7.38 -10.15 -7.33
N PRO A 26 8.55 -10.81 -7.39
CA PRO A 26 8.71 -12.14 -6.80
C PRO A 26 8.38 -12.17 -5.31
N GLU A 27 7.93 -13.31 -4.78
CA GLU A 27 7.61 -13.46 -3.35
C GLU A 27 8.78 -13.14 -2.41
N ASN A 28 10.01 -13.35 -2.89
CA ASN A 28 11.24 -13.06 -2.16
C ASN A 28 11.87 -11.71 -2.54
N ALA A 29 11.09 -10.81 -3.15
CA ALA A 29 11.57 -9.49 -3.54
C ALA A 29 12.11 -8.71 -2.34
N SER A 30 13.24 -8.04 -2.51
CA SER A 30 13.78 -7.12 -1.53
C SER A 30 12.92 -5.85 -1.45
N GLN A 31 13.06 -5.08 -0.36
CA GLN A 31 12.40 -3.78 -0.27
C GLN A 31 12.84 -2.83 -1.40
N ALA A 32 14.08 -2.94 -1.87
CA ALA A 32 14.56 -2.17 -3.02
C ALA A 32 13.85 -2.54 -4.32
N ASP A 33 13.57 -3.83 -4.54
CA ASP A 33 12.82 -4.29 -5.71
C ASP A 33 11.36 -3.77 -5.65
N ILE A 34 10.75 -3.82 -4.47
CA ILE A 34 9.38 -3.30 -4.26
C ILE A 34 9.35 -1.79 -4.51
N ILE A 35 10.30 -1.02 -3.98
CA ILE A 35 10.40 0.42 -4.22
C ILE A 35 10.55 0.69 -5.73
N SER A 36 11.41 -0.04 -6.44
CA SER A 36 11.60 0.11 -7.89
C SER A 36 10.30 -0.15 -8.66
N ALA A 37 9.58 -1.22 -8.32
CA ALA A 37 8.27 -1.51 -8.91
C ALA A 37 7.23 -0.42 -8.59
N MET A 38 7.25 0.13 -7.38
CA MET A 38 6.35 1.24 -7.01
C MET A 38 6.63 2.49 -7.86
N PHE A 39 7.90 2.81 -8.14
CA PHE A 39 8.25 3.92 -9.03
C PHE A 39 7.77 3.68 -10.47
N GLU A 40 7.86 2.45 -10.95
CA GLU A 40 7.48 2.10 -12.33
C GLU A 40 5.95 2.12 -12.54
N TYR A 41 5.17 1.64 -11.55
CA TYR A 41 3.73 1.38 -11.75
C TYR A 41 2.80 2.31 -10.97
N GLU A 42 3.29 3.02 -9.93
CA GLU A 42 2.42 3.69 -8.95
C GLU A 42 2.63 5.22 -8.82
N GLU A 43 3.23 5.86 -9.81
CA GLU A 43 3.37 7.34 -9.89
C GLU A 43 4.01 7.95 -8.63
N ILE A 44 5.08 7.31 -8.13
CA ILE A 44 5.73 7.75 -6.88
C ILE A 44 6.36 9.13 -7.02
N VAL A 45 6.91 9.47 -8.18
CA VAL A 45 7.52 10.80 -8.43
C VAL A 45 6.51 11.91 -8.18
N GLU A 46 5.31 11.78 -8.74
CA GLU A 46 4.25 12.78 -8.55
C GLU A 46 3.84 12.91 -7.09
N LEU A 47 3.58 11.77 -6.43
CA LEU A 47 3.14 11.77 -5.03
C LEU A 47 4.24 12.25 -4.08
N ALA A 48 5.49 11.83 -4.27
CA ALA A 48 6.61 12.28 -3.45
C ALA A 48 6.82 13.79 -3.58
N ASN A 49 6.75 14.33 -4.80
CA ASN A 49 6.88 15.77 -5.05
C ASN A 49 5.74 16.57 -4.42
N LYS A 50 4.51 16.03 -4.46
CA LYS A 50 3.38 16.65 -3.77
C LYS A 50 3.59 16.67 -2.25
N ILE A 51 4.02 15.55 -1.67
CA ILE A 51 4.35 15.50 -0.23
C ILE A 51 5.53 16.43 0.11
N ALA A 52 6.55 16.49 -0.74
CA ALA A 52 7.70 17.38 -0.55
C ALA A 52 7.31 18.87 -0.52
N ALA A 53 6.27 19.25 -1.30
CA ALA A 53 5.79 20.62 -1.40
C ALA A 53 4.77 20.99 -0.32
N GLU A 54 3.85 20.08 0.03
CA GLU A 54 2.65 20.37 0.81
C GLU A 54 2.58 19.60 2.15
N GLY A 55 3.46 18.62 2.35
CA GLY A 55 3.35 17.65 3.44
C GLY A 55 2.30 16.57 3.19
N MET A 56 2.08 15.71 4.17
CA MET A 56 1.00 14.71 4.14
C MET A 56 -0.34 15.35 4.44
N LEU A 57 -1.37 15.00 3.67
CA LEU A 57 -2.72 15.47 3.94
C LEU A 57 -3.27 14.89 5.26
N PRO A 58 -3.89 15.71 6.12
CA PRO A 58 -4.52 15.25 7.35
C PRO A 58 -5.59 14.19 7.07
N GLY A 59 -5.67 13.17 7.93
CA GLY A 59 -6.71 12.14 7.86
C GLY A 59 -6.41 10.96 6.92
N GLU A 60 -5.34 11.01 6.14
CA GLU A 60 -4.90 9.89 5.30
C GLU A 60 -4.12 8.85 6.11
N ARG A 61 -4.85 8.01 6.85
CA ARG A 61 -4.24 6.93 7.64
C ARG A 61 -3.86 5.76 6.75
N ILE A 62 -2.69 5.19 7.03
CA ILE A 62 -2.27 3.91 6.47
C ILE A 62 -2.79 2.75 7.34
N ILE A 63 -2.79 1.54 6.80
CA ILE A 63 -3.11 0.32 7.55
C ILE A 63 -1.87 -0.56 7.56
N VAL A 64 -1.48 -0.97 8.76
CA VAL A 64 -0.36 -1.88 8.98
C VAL A 64 -0.80 -3.12 9.76
N THR A 65 0.00 -4.18 9.70
CA THR A 65 -0.10 -5.33 10.61
C THR A 65 1.28 -5.75 11.08
N ARG A 66 1.34 -6.41 12.25
CA ARG A 66 2.58 -7.00 12.74
C ARG A 66 2.64 -8.46 12.34
N GLU A 67 3.58 -8.83 11.49
CA GLU A 67 3.80 -10.21 11.08
C GLU A 67 5.29 -10.51 10.91
N ASN A 68 5.70 -11.71 11.28
CA ASN A 68 7.08 -12.18 11.13
C ASN A 68 8.16 -11.23 11.71
N GLY A 69 7.83 -10.47 12.74
CA GLY A 69 8.74 -9.49 13.36
C GLY A 69 8.82 -8.13 12.65
N PHE A 70 8.04 -7.93 11.59
CA PHE A 70 7.98 -6.68 10.83
C PHE A 70 6.63 -5.97 11.00
N VAL A 71 6.64 -4.66 10.76
CA VAL A 71 5.41 -3.87 10.62
C VAL A 71 5.12 -3.71 9.13
N MET A 72 4.21 -4.54 8.63
CA MET A 72 3.89 -4.64 7.21
C MET A 72 2.80 -3.65 6.81
N VAL A 73 3.02 -2.91 5.73
CA VAL A 73 2.07 -1.93 5.19
C VAL A 73 1.04 -2.62 4.30
N LEU A 74 -0.19 -2.78 4.78
CA LEU A 74 -1.28 -3.39 4.01
C LEU A 74 -1.99 -2.37 3.11
N GLU A 75 -2.09 -1.11 3.54
CA GLU A 75 -2.66 -0.01 2.77
C GLU A 75 -1.83 1.25 2.95
N GLY A 76 -1.67 2.01 1.85
CA GLY A 76 -0.87 3.22 1.84
C GLY A 76 0.58 2.99 1.41
N ASN A 77 0.90 1.87 0.76
CA ASN A 77 2.26 1.59 0.26
C ASN A 77 2.83 2.75 -0.57
N ARG A 78 2.04 3.38 -1.45
CA ARG A 78 2.47 4.57 -2.21
C ARG A 78 2.94 5.71 -1.31
N ARG A 79 2.16 6.02 -0.28
CA ARG A 79 2.47 7.11 0.68
C ARG A 79 3.70 6.78 1.51
N VAL A 80 3.79 5.54 2.00
CA VAL A 80 4.95 5.08 2.76
C VAL A 80 6.21 5.11 1.89
N THR A 81 6.15 4.58 0.65
CA THR A 81 7.28 4.66 -0.29
C THR A 81 7.70 6.10 -0.53
N SER A 82 6.75 7.01 -0.77
CA SER A 82 7.06 8.42 -0.98
C SER A 82 7.73 9.05 0.23
N CYS A 83 7.23 8.79 1.45
CA CYS A 83 7.87 9.26 2.67
C CYS A 83 9.27 8.65 2.88
N GLN A 84 9.44 7.34 2.62
CA GLN A 84 10.72 6.66 2.75
C GLN A 84 11.79 7.29 1.86
N VAL A 85 11.48 7.54 0.58
CA VAL A 85 12.45 8.11 -0.36
C VAL A 85 12.75 9.58 -0.10
N LEU A 86 11.81 10.34 0.48
CA LEU A 86 12.06 11.72 0.91
C LEU A 86 12.92 11.77 2.18
N LEU A 87 12.72 10.83 3.13
CA LEU A 87 13.53 10.73 4.34
C LEU A 87 14.91 10.13 4.09
N ASN A 88 15.01 9.22 3.11
CA ASN A 88 16.26 8.58 2.72
C ASN A 88 16.39 8.56 1.18
N PRO A 89 16.98 9.60 0.59
CA PRO A 89 17.15 9.70 -0.88
C PRO A 89 17.99 8.58 -1.52
N SER A 90 18.76 7.81 -0.73
CA SER A 90 19.48 6.65 -1.27
C SER A 90 18.58 5.52 -1.75
N LEU A 91 17.32 5.51 -1.32
CA LEU A 91 16.30 4.55 -1.75
C LEU A 91 15.70 4.88 -3.12
N ILE A 92 15.94 6.09 -3.65
CA ILE A 92 15.42 6.49 -4.97
C ILE A 92 16.16 5.72 -6.05
N PRO A 93 15.47 4.98 -6.95
CA PRO A 93 16.12 4.35 -8.08
C PRO A 93 16.81 5.38 -8.96
N GLU A 94 17.99 5.04 -9.49
CA GLU A 94 18.88 5.98 -10.19
C GLU A 94 18.19 6.80 -11.29
N ALA A 95 17.31 6.14 -12.04
CA ALA A 95 16.56 6.76 -13.13
C ALA A 95 15.67 7.94 -12.70
N TYR A 96 15.24 7.98 -11.43
CA TYR A 96 14.28 8.98 -10.91
C TYR A 96 14.90 10.01 -9.96
N LYS A 97 16.20 9.91 -9.65
CA LYS A 97 16.85 10.80 -8.67
C LYS A 97 16.73 12.29 -8.98
N ARG A 98 16.70 12.64 -10.27
CA ARG A 98 16.61 14.04 -10.73
C ARG A 98 15.19 14.59 -10.70
N ASP A 99 14.20 13.70 -10.61
CA ASP A 99 12.78 14.06 -10.71
C ASP A 99 12.14 14.29 -9.34
N ILE A 100 12.83 13.94 -8.25
CA ILE A 100 12.34 14.10 -6.86
C ILE A 100 12.82 15.44 -6.30
N ILE A 101 11.88 16.27 -5.86
CA ILE A 101 12.12 17.56 -5.24
C ILE A 101 12.61 17.34 -3.80
N LYS A 102 13.63 18.09 -3.39
CA LYS A 102 14.10 18.08 -2.00
C LYS A 102 13.06 18.75 -1.09
N PRO A 103 12.51 18.07 -0.09
CA PRO A 103 11.58 18.66 0.86
C PRO A 103 12.27 19.67 1.80
N THR A 104 11.48 20.54 2.44
CA THR A 104 11.94 21.38 3.54
C THR A 104 12.14 20.58 4.81
N GLU A 105 12.90 21.13 5.77
CA GLU A 105 13.09 20.48 7.07
C GLU A 105 11.77 20.31 7.85
N ASP A 106 10.84 21.23 7.71
CA ASP A 106 9.51 21.14 8.34
C ASP A 106 8.74 19.93 7.79
N VAL A 107 8.73 19.75 6.47
CA VAL A 107 8.11 18.58 5.84
C VAL A 107 8.79 17.28 6.27
N LEU A 108 10.14 17.28 6.31
CA LEU A 108 10.89 16.11 6.79
C LEU A 108 10.55 15.77 8.25
N HIS A 109 10.36 16.79 9.09
CA HIS A 109 9.95 16.59 10.48
C HIS A 109 8.56 15.94 10.56
N ASP A 110 7.61 16.46 9.81
CA ASP A 110 6.22 15.99 9.82
C ASP A 110 6.07 14.55 9.31
N ILE A 111 6.79 14.20 8.24
CA ILE A 111 6.70 12.85 7.67
C ILE A 111 7.50 11.77 8.42
N ARG A 112 8.30 12.14 9.42
CA ARG A 112 9.02 11.17 10.27
C ARG A 112 8.11 10.32 11.14
N ASN A 113 6.90 10.80 11.41
CA ASN A 113 5.93 10.10 12.25
C ASN A 113 4.56 10.14 11.59
N ILE A 114 4.24 9.10 10.85
CA ILE A 114 2.94 8.96 10.18
C ILE A 114 1.99 8.10 10.98
N GLN A 115 0.71 8.43 10.93
CA GLN A 115 -0.32 7.72 11.68
C GLN A 115 -0.80 6.49 10.91
N ALA A 116 -0.85 5.34 11.59
CA ALA A 116 -1.34 4.09 11.05
C ALA A 116 -2.38 3.44 11.96
N ASP A 117 -3.39 2.81 11.35
CA ASP A 117 -4.30 1.91 12.05
C ASP A 117 -3.68 0.49 12.01
N VAL A 118 -3.51 -0.11 13.20
CA VAL A 118 -2.86 -1.42 13.33
C VAL A 118 -3.89 -2.53 13.30
N SER A 119 -3.95 -3.24 12.18
CA SER A 119 -4.81 -4.42 12.05
C SER A 119 -4.24 -5.60 12.84
N PRO A 120 -5.06 -6.42 13.51
CA PRO A 120 -4.59 -7.61 14.21
C PRO A 120 -3.92 -8.62 13.25
N ASP A 121 -4.38 -8.69 12.01
CA ASP A 121 -3.86 -9.57 10.96
C ASP A 121 -4.28 -9.08 9.56
N ARG A 122 -3.73 -9.71 8.51
CA ARG A 122 -4.07 -9.40 7.11
C ARG A 122 -5.53 -9.67 6.79
N HIS A 123 -6.08 -10.78 7.28
CA HIS A 123 -7.45 -11.16 6.97
C HIS A 123 -8.46 -10.13 7.48
N SER A 124 -8.26 -9.64 8.69
CA SER A 124 -9.09 -8.57 9.27
C SER A 124 -9.04 -7.28 8.46
N ALA A 125 -7.88 -6.96 7.85
CA ALA A 125 -7.72 -5.79 7.01
C ALA A 125 -8.44 -5.92 5.66
N GLU A 126 -8.53 -7.13 5.10
CA GLU A 126 -9.07 -7.39 3.76
C GLU A 126 -10.43 -6.75 3.49
N ARG A 127 -11.33 -6.85 4.45
CA ARG A 127 -12.68 -6.28 4.34
C ARG A 127 -12.64 -4.76 4.21
N ILE A 128 -11.80 -4.09 5.00
CA ILE A 128 -11.67 -2.62 4.99
C ILE A 128 -10.98 -2.17 3.72
N LEU A 129 -9.94 -2.88 3.29
CA LEU A 129 -9.23 -2.59 2.05
C LEU A 129 -10.18 -2.66 0.84
N THR A 130 -11.03 -3.67 0.80
CA THR A 130 -12.01 -3.84 -0.27
C THR A 130 -12.99 -2.67 -0.30
N ILE A 131 -13.53 -2.26 0.85
CA ILE A 131 -14.46 -1.12 0.95
C ILE A 131 -13.77 0.17 0.50
N ARG A 132 -12.58 0.48 1.00
CA ARG A 132 -11.83 1.70 0.63
C ARG A 132 -11.58 1.81 -0.87
N HIS A 133 -11.32 0.70 -1.55
CA HIS A 133 -11.04 0.72 -3.00
C HIS A 133 -12.29 0.65 -3.89
N THR A 134 -13.48 0.56 -3.30
CA THR A 134 -14.76 0.63 -4.02
C THR A 134 -15.42 2.00 -3.90
N GLU A 135 -15.02 2.84 -2.93
CA GLU A 135 -15.58 4.17 -2.73
C GLU A 135 -15.03 5.22 -3.72
N PRO A 136 -15.84 6.24 -4.09
CA PRO A 136 -15.38 7.35 -4.92
C PRO A 136 -14.30 8.18 -4.21
N GLY A 137 -13.20 8.48 -4.90
CA GLY A 137 -12.13 9.37 -4.39
C GLY A 137 -10.82 8.68 -4.06
N ILE A 138 -10.79 7.35 -3.99
CA ILE A 138 -9.54 6.58 -3.86
C ILE A 138 -9.16 6.01 -5.23
N LYS A 139 -7.87 6.00 -5.58
CA LYS A 139 -7.40 5.38 -6.84
C LYS A 139 -7.86 3.92 -6.87
N LYS A 140 -8.83 3.63 -7.73
CA LYS A 140 -9.41 2.30 -7.86
C LYS A 140 -8.36 1.30 -8.34
N TRP A 141 -8.45 0.08 -7.86
CA TRP A 141 -7.64 -1.01 -8.40
C TRP A 141 -7.92 -1.24 -9.87
N THR A 142 -6.86 -1.48 -10.63
CA THR A 142 -6.99 -1.94 -12.03
C THR A 142 -7.68 -3.30 -12.08
N PRO A 143 -8.26 -3.70 -13.22
CA PRO A 143 -8.81 -5.04 -13.38
C PRO A 143 -7.83 -6.15 -12.99
N ILE A 144 -6.56 -6.02 -13.38
CA ILE A 144 -5.49 -6.97 -13.03
C ILE A 144 -5.26 -7.02 -11.52
N ALA A 145 -5.21 -5.88 -10.83
CA ALA A 145 -5.05 -5.83 -9.38
C ALA A 145 -6.24 -6.52 -8.66
N LYS A 146 -7.47 -6.33 -9.16
CA LYS A 146 -8.65 -7.04 -8.64
C LYS A 146 -8.55 -8.55 -8.84
N MET A 147 -8.07 -8.99 -10.01
CA MET A 147 -7.87 -10.41 -10.31
C MET A 147 -6.84 -11.04 -9.36
N ARG A 148 -5.67 -10.43 -9.19
CA ARG A 148 -4.64 -10.90 -8.25
C ARG A 148 -5.17 -11.02 -6.84
N ARG A 149 -5.98 -10.04 -6.42
CA ARG A 149 -6.61 -10.07 -5.11
C ARG A 149 -7.61 -11.21 -4.96
N ALA A 150 -8.44 -11.46 -5.98
CA ALA A 150 -9.39 -12.57 -5.95
C ALA A 150 -8.69 -13.92 -5.81
N ALA A 151 -7.64 -14.16 -6.60
CA ALA A 151 -6.85 -15.39 -6.53
C ALA A 151 -6.27 -15.57 -5.12
N ARG A 152 -5.65 -14.55 -4.56
CA ARG A 152 -5.10 -14.60 -3.22
C ARG A 152 -6.14 -14.88 -2.13
N LEU A 153 -7.28 -14.20 -2.15
CA LEU A 153 -8.35 -14.47 -1.17
C LEU A 153 -8.82 -15.93 -1.25
N TYR A 154 -8.88 -16.48 -2.46
CA TYR A 154 -9.21 -17.88 -2.66
C TYR A 154 -8.15 -18.83 -2.06
N ASP A 155 -6.85 -18.52 -2.26
CA ASP A 155 -5.73 -19.28 -1.68
C ASP A 155 -5.72 -19.24 -0.15
N LEU A 156 -6.23 -18.13 0.44
CA LEU A 156 -6.43 -17.99 1.88
C LEU A 156 -7.69 -18.71 2.40
N GLY A 157 -8.44 -19.38 1.52
CA GLY A 157 -9.62 -20.18 1.88
C GLY A 157 -10.94 -19.41 1.86
N GLU A 158 -10.97 -18.16 1.35
CA GLU A 158 -12.22 -17.42 1.23
C GLU A 158 -13.15 -18.07 0.20
N PRO A 159 -14.45 -18.26 0.52
CA PRO A 159 -15.42 -18.77 -0.42
C PRO A 159 -15.59 -17.85 -1.64
N VAL A 160 -15.75 -18.42 -2.84
CA VAL A 160 -15.95 -17.66 -4.08
C VAL A 160 -17.10 -16.66 -3.98
N ALA A 161 -18.21 -17.05 -3.34
CA ALA A 161 -19.34 -16.16 -3.11
C ALA A 161 -18.97 -14.94 -2.24
N SER A 162 -18.14 -15.13 -1.23
CA SER A 162 -17.64 -14.05 -0.38
C SER A 162 -16.74 -13.10 -1.16
N ILE A 163 -15.81 -13.64 -1.96
CA ILE A 163 -14.91 -12.87 -2.83
C ILE A 163 -15.71 -12.05 -3.84
N ALA A 164 -16.70 -12.66 -4.51
CA ALA A 164 -17.56 -12.01 -5.48
C ALA A 164 -18.32 -10.83 -4.85
N LYS A 165 -18.90 -11.03 -3.67
CA LYS A 165 -19.60 -9.98 -2.92
C LYS A 165 -18.65 -8.84 -2.52
N MET A 166 -17.46 -9.16 -2.03
CA MET A 166 -16.45 -8.15 -1.65
C MET A 166 -15.99 -7.30 -2.83
N GLN A 167 -15.89 -7.89 -4.02
CA GLN A 167 -15.39 -7.19 -5.21
C GLN A 167 -16.48 -6.56 -6.09
N GLY A 168 -17.75 -6.74 -5.74
CA GLY A 168 -18.86 -6.31 -6.57
C GLY A 168 -18.89 -7.01 -7.94
N ALA A 169 -18.46 -8.29 -7.99
CA ALA A 169 -18.34 -9.10 -9.19
C ALA A 169 -19.30 -10.31 -9.14
N SER A 170 -19.50 -10.98 -10.28
CA SER A 170 -20.21 -12.25 -10.29
C SER A 170 -19.29 -13.40 -9.84
N GLU A 171 -19.86 -14.45 -9.23
CA GLU A 171 -19.09 -15.65 -8.88
C GLU A 171 -18.41 -16.28 -10.11
N GLU A 172 -19.06 -16.23 -11.27
CA GLU A 172 -18.49 -16.74 -12.51
C GLU A 172 -17.23 -15.98 -12.92
N ALA A 173 -17.24 -14.63 -12.78
CA ALA A 173 -16.07 -13.81 -13.02
C ALA A 173 -14.91 -14.18 -12.08
N VAL A 174 -15.19 -14.39 -10.79
CA VAL A 174 -14.20 -14.82 -9.81
C VAL A 174 -13.64 -16.21 -10.17
N ARG A 175 -14.52 -17.19 -10.48
CA ARG A 175 -14.09 -18.55 -10.86
C ARG A 175 -13.21 -18.58 -12.12
N ARG A 176 -13.37 -17.62 -13.04
CA ARG A 176 -12.54 -17.53 -14.24
C ARG A 176 -11.11 -17.08 -13.93
N VAL A 177 -10.94 -16.33 -12.87
CA VAL A 177 -9.66 -15.76 -12.44
C VAL A 177 -8.82 -16.75 -11.62
N ILE A 178 -9.48 -17.58 -10.80
CA ILE A 178 -8.82 -18.53 -9.89
C ILE A 178 -8.54 -19.91 -10.53
N ARG A 179 -8.79 -20.07 -11.82
CA ARG A 179 -8.43 -21.24 -12.63
C ARG A 179 -7.06 -21.07 -13.26
#